data_edd7392ff298ec9f98424662ebbdaa18
#
_entry.id   edd7392ff298ec9f98424662ebbdaa18
#
_cell.length_a   1.000
_cell.length_b   1.000
_cell.length_c   1.000
_cell.angle_alpha   90.00
_cell.angle_beta   90.00
_cell.angle_gamma   90.00
#
_symmetry.space_group_name_H-M   'P 1'
#
loop_
_entity.id
_entity.type
_entity.pdbx_description
1 polymer ?
#
loop_
_entity_poly.entity_id
_entity_poly.type
_entity_poly.pdbx_seq_one_letter_code
_entity_poly.pdbx_strand_id
1 'polypeptide(L)'
;QHANLITSTYITTASLPLRYEITNTTATSGASTLKQICSTVLSEGGYQLNGLQQAVGIPVTTPTTLAVAGTFYPVLSIRLKTSPNRLDAIVISTAISIMATISGDYNWQVISSGTTTGGTWVDAPNNSSVQYNIDGTSFTGGRILASGFFSVSNQGSTQVDILKEALFKTQLERNGLTGTPFELTIVVASNVGGGGGAILASMDWEEISR
;
A
#
# COMPACT_ATOMS: atom_id res chain seq x y z
N GLN A 1 18.94 -27.20 19.72
CA GLN A 1 19.88 -28.03 18.92
C GLN A 1 20.11 -27.27 17.61
N HIS A 2 21.36 -26.94 17.33
CA HIS A 2 21.72 -26.35 16.05
C HIS A 2 21.80 -27.47 15.00
N ALA A 3 21.00 -27.39 13.96
CA ALA A 3 21.21 -28.23 12.80
C ALA A 3 22.47 -27.76 12.09
N ASN A 4 23.52 -28.54 12.10
CA ASN A 4 24.75 -28.28 11.39
C ASN A 4 24.59 -28.81 9.96
N LEU A 5 24.53 -27.91 8.99
CA LEU A 5 24.52 -28.28 7.57
C LEU A 5 25.96 -28.67 7.16
N ILE A 6 26.22 -29.99 7.05
CA ILE A 6 27.56 -30.50 6.80
C ILE A 6 27.94 -30.48 5.30
N THR A 7 27.11 -29.97 4.43
CA THR A 7 27.38 -29.93 2.99
C THR A 7 27.86 -28.57 2.54
N SER A 8 28.96 -28.57 1.79
CA SER A 8 29.52 -27.40 1.12
C SER A 8 28.65 -26.88 -0.04
N THR A 9 27.43 -27.36 -0.16
CA THR A 9 26.51 -26.97 -1.23
C THR A 9 25.73 -25.75 -0.77
N TYR A 10 25.99 -24.61 -1.37
CA TYR A 10 25.20 -23.39 -1.14
C TYR A 10 23.79 -23.57 -1.66
N ILE A 11 22.84 -22.99 -0.93
CA ILE A 11 21.45 -22.91 -1.38
C ILE A 11 21.41 -21.99 -2.59
N THR A 12 21.13 -22.52 -3.77
CA THR A 12 21.12 -21.78 -5.03
C THR A 12 19.75 -21.27 -5.42
N THR A 13 18.69 -21.67 -4.70
CA THR A 13 17.32 -21.27 -4.97
C THR A 13 16.74 -20.49 -3.80
N ALA A 14 16.10 -19.36 -4.09
CA ALA A 14 15.48 -18.48 -3.10
C ALA A 14 14.20 -19.04 -2.45
N SER A 15 13.65 -20.14 -2.95
CA SER A 15 12.40 -20.72 -2.50
C SER A 15 12.56 -22.19 -2.12
N LEU A 16 13.13 -22.44 -0.95
CA LEU A 16 13.16 -23.78 -0.36
C LEU A 16 12.01 -23.92 0.65
N PRO A 17 11.21 -24.98 0.55
CA PRO A 17 10.20 -25.23 1.55
C PRO A 17 10.86 -25.60 2.89
N LEU A 18 10.37 -25.05 3.98
CA LEU A 18 10.71 -25.51 5.32
C LEU A 18 9.93 -26.78 5.61
N ARG A 19 10.67 -27.87 5.93
CA ARG A 19 10.07 -29.13 6.32
C ARG A 19 10.34 -29.41 7.78
N TYR A 20 9.30 -29.75 8.51
CA TYR A 20 9.36 -30.21 9.88
C TYR A 20 8.96 -31.70 9.86
N GLU A 21 9.79 -32.55 10.44
CA GLU A 21 9.57 -34.01 10.42
C GLU A 21 9.92 -34.63 11.77
N ILE A 22 9.07 -35.54 12.22
CA ILE A 22 9.39 -36.50 13.26
C ILE A 22 9.53 -37.87 12.60
N THR A 23 10.71 -38.47 12.73
CA THR A 23 10.95 -39.83 12.25
C THR A 23 11.16 -40.76 13.46
N ASN A 24 10.33 -41.78 13.58
CA ASN A 24 10.52 -42.84 14.56
C ASN A 24 11.51 -43.86 13.99
N THR A 25 12.63 -44.03 14.67
CA THR A 25 13.68 -45.00 14.26
C THR A 25 13.44 -46.40 14.79
N THR A 26 12.50 -46.54 15.74
CA THR A 26 12.09 -47.84 16.31
C THR A 26 10.57 -47.86 16.44
N ALA A 27 10.00 -49.08 16.42
CA ALA A 27 8.57 -49.24 16.65
C ALA A 27 8.20 -48.75 18.05
N THR A 28 7.37 -47.70 18.11
CA THR A 28 6.85 -47.14 19.37
C THR A 28 5.38 -47.52 19.54
N SER A 29 4.96 -47.76 20.76
CA SER A 29 3.56 -48.11 21.07
C SER A 29 2.62 -46.92 21.14
N GLY A 30 3.08 -45.69 20.82
CA GLY A 30 2.29 -44.47 20.92
C GLY A 30 2.50 -43.53 19.75
N ALA A 31 1.53 -42.69 19.50
CA ALA A 31 1.62 -41.61 18.50
C ALA A 31 2.57 -40.50 18.95
N SER A 32 3.53 -40.14 18.11
CA SER A 32 4.39 -38.96 18.32
C SER A 32 3.77 -37.74 17.67
N THR A 33 3.77 -36.62 18.38
CA THR A 33 3.19 -35.35 17.89
C THR A 33 4.25 -34.27 17.88
N LEU A 34 4.43 -33.63 16.73
CA LEU A 34 5.21 -32.38 16.58
C LEU A 34 4.27 -31.20 16.57
N LYS A 35 4.42 -30.31 17.55
CA LYS A 35 3.69 -29.03 17.58
C LYS A 35 4.64 -27.92 17.21
N GLN A 36 4.35 -27.26 16.10
CA GLN A 36 5.04 -26.03 15.71
C GLN A 36 4.33 -24.83 16.32
N ILE A 37 5.06 -24.03 17.09
CA ILE A 37 4.54 -22.78 17.67
C ILE A 37 4.95 -21.60 16.78
N CYS A 38 6.22 -21.57 16.37
CA CYS A 38 6.76 -20.50 15.54
C CYS A 38 8.02 -21.00 14.84
N SER A 39 8.29 -20.49 13.66
CA SER A 39 9.56 -20.71 12.97
C SER A 39 9.99 -19.44 12.25
N THR A 40 11.29 -19.19 12.24
CA THR A 40 11.89 -18.03 11.56
C THR A 40 13.11 -18.51 10.79
N VAL A 41 13.25 -18.05 9.55
CA VAL A 41 14.45 -18.21 8.74
C VAL A 41 15.26 -16.93 8.82
N LEU A 42 16.50 -17.01 9.26
CA LEU A 42 17.44 -15.91 9.36
C LEU A 42 18.54 -16.09 8.31
N SER A 43 18.85 -15.03 7.57
CA SER A 43 20.00 -14.98 6.67
C SER A 43 21.23 -14.49 7.43
N GLU A 44 22.38 -15.11 7.23
CA GLU A 44 23.65 -14.69 7.85
C GLU A 44 24.14 -13.30 7.35
N GLY A 45 23.65 -12.85 6.21
CA GLY A 45 24.02 -11.55 5.61
C GLY A 45 23.34 -10.33 6.23
N GLY A 46 22.54 -10.51 7.29
CA GLY A 46 21.73 -9.44 7.87
C GLY A 46 20.45 -9.17 7.07
N TYR A 47 19.50 -8.50 7.71
CA TYR A 47 18.26 -8.07 7.06
C TYR A 47 18.47 -6.70 6.43
N GLN A 48 18.64 -6.66 5.14
CA GLN A 48 18.16 -5.51 4.37
C GLN A 48 16.85 -5.93 3.71
N LEU A 49 15.75 -5.65 4.39
CA LEU A 49 14.42 -5.71 3.78
C LEU A 49 14.30 -4.49 2.85
N ASN A 50 15.05 -4.48 1.77
CA ASN A 50 14.84 -3.54 0.69
C ASN A 50 13.72 -4.10 -0.17
N GLY A 51 12.50 -3.65 0.09
CA GLY A 51 11.37 -3.90 -0.78
C GLY A 51 11.56 -3.20 -2.13
N LEU A 52 10.79 -3.61 -3.11
CA LEU A 52 10.74 -2.94 -4.39
C LEU A 52 9.97 -1.62 -4.24
N GLN A 53 10.65 -0.50 -4.52
CA GLN A 53 10.01 0.81 -4.52
C GLN A 53 9.14 0.96 -5.77
N GLN A 54 7.91 1.37 -5.57
CA GLN A 54 6.92 1.61 -6.61
C GLN A 54 6.25 2.96 -6.37
N ALA A 55 5.74 3.56 -7.44
CA ALA A 55 5.02 4.81 -7.38
C ALA A 55 3.93 4.88 -8.45
N VAL A 56 2.87 5.61 -8.17
CA VAL A 56 1.86 5.99 -9.13
C VAL A 56 1.47 7.45 -8.94
N GLY A 57 1.26 8.16 -10.04
CA GLY A 57 0.80 9.54 -10.00
C GLY A 57 -0.25 9.80 -11.07
N ILE A 58 -1.03 10.84 -10.85
CA ILE A 58 -2.00 11.33 -11.83
C ILE A 58 -1.22 12.00 -12.98
N PRO A 59 -1.51 11.67 -14.25
CA PRO A 59 -0.90 12.35 -15.37
C PRO A 59 -1.20 13.86 -15.35
N VAL A 60 -0.20 14.70 -15.60
CA VAL A 60 -0.36 16.16 -15.60
C VAL A 60 -1.41 16.66 -16.59
N THR A 61 -1.71 15.87 -17.60
CA THR A 61 -2.71 16.17 -18.62
C THR A 61 -4.15 15.89 -18.19
N THR A 62 -4.35 15.13 -17.11
CA THR A 62 -5.67 14.71 -16.64
C THR A 62 -5.81 14.88 -15.12
N PRO A 63 -5.66 16.12 -14.60
CA PRO A 63 -5.81 16.36 -13.16
C PRO A 63 -7.23 16.08 -12.71
N THR A 64 -7.41 15.67 -11.46
CA THR A 64 -8.73 15.46 -10.86
C THR A 64 -9.41 16.80 -10.63
N THR A 65 -10.63 16.96 -11.15
CA THR A 65 -11.44 18.19 -10.99
C THR A 65 -12.32 18.10 -9.75
N LEU A 66 -12.29 19.15 -8.92
CA LEU A 66 -13.15 19.30 -7.75
C LEU A 66 -14.39 20.11 -8.12
N ALA A 67 -15.52 19.44 -8.36
CA ALA A 67 -16.70 20.09 -8.93
C ALA A 67 -17.45 20.98 -7.94
N VAL A 68 -17.50 20.64 -6.66
CA VAL A 68 -18.28 21.33 -5.63
C VAL A 68 -17.39 21.76 -4.47
N ALA A 69 -17.47 23.03 -4.09
CA ALA A 69 -16.73 23.57 -2.95
C ALA A 69 -17.10 22.83 -1.66
N GLY A 70 -16.10 22.57 -0.82
CA GLY A 70 -16.26 21.91 0.47
C GLY A 70 -16.55 20.41 0.41
N THR A 71 -16.70 19.83 -0.79
CA THR A 71 -16.90 18.40 -0.98
C THR A 71 -15.56 17.70 -1.19
N PHE A 72 -15.31 16.63 -0.46
CA PHE A 72 -14.13 15.79 -0.66
C PHE A 72 -14.33 14.85 -1.85
N TYR A 73 -13.36 14.84 -2.74
CA TYR A 73 -13.28 13.95 -3.89
C TYR A 73 -12.10 13.00 -3.74
N PRO A 74 -12.24 11.72 -4.10
CA PRO A 74 -11.11 10.81 -4.17
C PRO A 74 -10.23 11.22 -5.35
N VAL A 75 -8.95 11.44 -5.06
CA VAL A 75 -7.97 11.88 -6.06
C VAL A 75 -7.14 10.69 -6.54
N LEU A 76 -6.65 9.92 -5.61
CA LEU A 76 -5.87 8.74 -5.87
C LEU A 76 -6.15 7.69 -4.80
N SER A 77 -6.47 6.49 -5.21
CA SER A 77 -6.70 5.35 -4.32
C SER A 77 -5.78 4.19 -4.70
N ILE A 78 -5.25 3.49 -3.71
CA ILE A 78 -4.49 2.26 -3.91
C ILE A 78 -5.07 1.13 -3.04
N ARG A 79 -4.91 -0.12 -3.50
CA ARG A 79 -5.28 -1.32 -2.75
C ARG A 79 -4.46 -2.52 -3.21
N LEU A 80 -4.45 -3.59 -2.44
CA LEU A 80 -3.90 -4.85 -2.90
C LEU A 80 -4.72 -5.43 -4.05
N LYS A 81 -4.06 -6.07 -5.03
CA LYS A 81 -4.74 -6.73 -6.16
C LYS A 81 -5.74 -7.78 -5.70
N THR A 82 -6.87 -7.83 -6.38
CA THR A 82 -7.87 -8.87 -6.15
C THR A 82 -7.55 -10.17 -6.92
N SER A 83 -6.82 -10.06 -8.05
CA SER A 83 -6.40 -11.21 -8.87
C SER A 83 -5.06 -10.88 -9.58
N PRO A 84 -4.05 -11.76 -9.50
CA PRO A 84 -3.96 -12.87 -8.56
C PRO A 84 -3.91 -12.37 -7.11
N ASN A 85 -4.58 -13.09 -6.21
CA ASN A 85 -4.58 -12.73 -4.80
C ASN A 85 -3.25 -13.14 -4.15
N ARG A 86 -2.38 -12.19 -3.91
CA ARG A 86 -1.10 -12.39 -3.24
C ARG A 86 -1.24 -12.17 -1.74
N LEU A 87 -1.41 -13.25 -1.01
CA LEU A 87 -1.58 -13.22 0.45
C LEU A 87 -0.27 -12.95 1.21
N ASP A 88 0.85 -13.12 0.53
CA ASP A 88 2.21 -12.92 1.04
C ASP A 88 2.75 -11.49 0.80
N ALA A 89 2.01 -10.68 0.06
CA ALA A 89 2.45 -9.33 -0.24
C ALA A 89 2.31 -8.42 0.98
N ILE A 90 3.41 -7.80 1.36
CA ILE A 90 3.47 -6.69 2.33
C ILE A 90 3.72 -5.42 1.54
N VAL A 91 2.79 -4.48 1.60
CA VAL A 91 2.86 -3.20 0.90
C VAL A 91 2.74 -2.09 1.94
N ILE A 92 3.75 -1.24 2.00
CA ILE A 92 3.83 -0.15 2.96
C ILE A 92 3.87 1.17 2.19
N SER A 93 2.89 2.05 2.41
CA SER A 93 2.93 3.40 1.83
C SER A 93 4.05 4.21 2.45
N THR A 94 4.90 4.82 1.62
CA THR A 94 6.11 5.53 2.05
C THR A 94 6.03 7.04 1.88
N ALA A 95 5.35 7.51 0.84
CA ALA A 95 5.19 8.94 0.60
C ALA A 95 3.91 9.24 -0.18
N ILE A 96 3.43 10.45 -0.02
CA ILE A 96 2.40 11.06 -0.87
C ILE A 96 2.83 12.47 -1.26
N SER A 97 2.42 12.89 -2.44
CA SER A 97 2.58 14.26 -2.89
C SER A 97 1.25 14.75 -3.46
N ILE A 98 0.88 15.98 -3.14
CA ILE A 98 -0.37 16.59 -3.61
C ILE A 98 -0.04 18.00 -4.10
N MET A 99 -0.57 18.34 -5.26
CA MET A 99 -0.43 19.66 -5.85
C MET A 99 -1.75 20.09 -6.48
N ALA A 100 -2.11 21.37 -6.33
CA ALA A 100 -3.21 21.97 -7.07
C ALA A 100 -2.64 22.89 -8.17
N THR A 101 -3.31 22.93 -9.30
CA THR A 101 -2.91 23.76 -10.46
C THR A 101 -3.72 25.05 -10.55
N ILE A 102 -4.72 25.22 -9.70
CA ILE A 102 -5.60 26.39 -9.66
C ILE A 102 -5.49 27.04 -8.28
N SER A 103 -5.52 28.37 -8.25
CA SER A 103 -5.46 29.13 -7.01
C SER A 103 -6.67 28.86 -6.13
N GLY A 104 -6.44 28.66 -4.84
CA GLY A 104 -7.47 28.37 -3.85
C GLY A 104 -6.88 27.77 -2.59
N ASP A 105 -7.77 27.52 -1.63
CA ASP A 105 -7.43 26.81 -0.40
C ASP A 105 -7.99 25.41 -0.47
N TYR A 106 -7.18 24.46 -0.05
CA TYR A 106 -7.45 23.04 -0.16
C TYR A 106 -7.30 22.36 1.20
N ASN A 107 -8.23 21.46 1.48
CA ASN A 107 -8.13 20.52 2.58
C ASN A 107 -7.90 19.11 2.01
N TRP A 108 -6.89 18.43 2.48
CA TRP A 108 -6.60 17.07 2.07
C TRP A 108 -6.69 16.11 3.25
N GLN A 109 -7.05 14.86 2.96
CA GLN A 109 -7.05 13.78 3.93
C GLN A 109 -6.54 12.50 3.27
N VAL A 110 -5.90 11.65 4.08
CA VAL A 110 -5.58 10.26 3.74
C VAL A 110 -6.51 9.37 4.54
N ILE A 111 -7.27 8.55 3.83
CA ILE A 111 -8.30 7.69 4.42
C ILE A 111 -7.94 6.24 4.17
N SER A 112 -7.93 5.45 5.24
CA SER A 112 -7.79 3.99 5.18
C SER A 112 -9.13 3.30 5.37
N SER A 113 -9.33 2.19 4.67
CA SER A 113 -10.52 1.32 4.79
C SER A 113 -11.83 2.00 4.39
N GLY A 114 -11.77 3.05 3.58
CA GLY A 114 -12.93 3.59 2.87
C GLY A 114 -13.21 2.78 1.61
N THR A 115 -14.24 3.17 0.88
CA THR A 115 -14.59 2.60 -0.43
C THR A 115 -14.71 3.71 -1.45
N THR A 116 -13.88 3.64 -2.47
CA THR A 116 -13.92 4.55 -3.63
C THR A 116 -14.94 4.02 -4.63
N THR A 117 -15.85 4.89 -5.06
CA THR A 117 -16.87 4.58 -6.05
C THR A 117 -16.55 5.29 -7.36
N GLY A 118 -16.83 4.62 -8.47
CA GLY A 118 -16.52 5.10 -9.83
C GLY A 118 -15.06 4.86 -10.19
N GLY A 119 -14.76 5.22 -11.43
CA GLY A 119 -13.44 5.00 -12.00
C GLY A 119 -13.09 3.52 -12.25
N THR A 120 -11.85 3.29 -12.63
CA THR A 120 -11.33 1.97 -12.97
C THR A 120 -10.12 1.62 -12.11
N TRP A 121 -10.13 0.43 -11.53
CA TRP A 121 -8.96 -0.12 -10.85
C TRP A 121 -8.00 -0.72 -11.87
N VAL A 122 -6.80 -0.16 -11.94
CA VAL A 122 -5.74 -0.56 -12.86
C VAL A 122 -4.60 -1.18 -12.09
N ASP A 123 -4.01 -2.24 -12.62
CA ASP A 123 -2.83 -2.86 -12.05
C ASP A 123 -1.63 -1.91 -12.13
N ALA A 124 -0.94 -1.71 -11.03
CA ALA A 124 0.31 -0.97 -11.05
C ALA A 124 1.36 -1.73 -11.86
N PRO A 125 2.29 -1.02 -12.56
CA PRO A 125 3.26 -1.63 -13.46
C PRO A 125 4.25 -2.54 -12.71
N ASN A 126 5.14 -3.20 -13.48
CA ASN A 126 6.27 -3.99 -12.97
C ASN A 126 5.89 -5.15 -12.04
N ASN A 127 4.79 -5.86 -12.33
CA ASN A 127 4.30 -6.95 -11.49
C ASN A 127 3.99 -6.58 -10.02
N SER A 128 3.73 -5.31 -9.76
CA SER A 128 3.30 -4.85 -8.45
C SER A 128 2.11 -5.64 -7.91
N SER A 129 2.02 -5.81 -6.62
CA SER A 129 0.86 -6.40 -5.92
C SER A 129 -0.27 -5.40 -5.68
N VAL A 130 -0.15 -4.19 -6.21
CA VAL A 130 -1.06 -3.07 -6.00
C VAL A 130 -1.89 -2.78 -7.24
N GLN A 131 -3.15 -2.39 -7.02
CA GLN A 131 -4.01 -1.69 -7.99
C GLN A 131 -4.21 -0.26 -7.54
N TYR A 132 -4.39 0.63 -8.50
CA TYR A 132 -4.70 2.04 -8.25
C TYR A 132 -5.93 2.50 -9.03
N ASN A 133 -6.55 3.57 -8.55
CA ASN A 133 -7.68 4.25 -9.18
C ASN A 133 -7.47 5.77 -9.07
N ILE A 134 -7.45 6.46 -10.21
CA ILE A 134 -7.21 7.91 -10.32
C ILE A 134 -8.43 8.68 -10.83
N ASP A 135 -9.52 8.01 -11.10
CA ASP A 135 -10.75 8.56 -11.67
C ASP A 135 -12.01 8.21 -10.85
N GLY A 136 -11.83 7.94 -9.55
CA GLY A 136 -12.91 7.78 -8.60
C GLY A 136 -13.79 9.04 -8.51
N THR A 137 -15.10 8.87 -8.38
CA THR A 137 -16.05 9.99 -8.36
C THR A 137 -16.53 10.35 -6.95
N SER A 138 -16.55 9.38 -6.05
CA SER A 138 -16.93 9.57 -4.64
C SER A 138 -16.30 8.51 -3.76
N PHE A 139 -16.32 8.73 -2.45
CA PHE A 139 -15.88 7.73 -1.48
C PHE A 139 -16.83 7.70 -0.29
N THR A 140 -16.82 6.60 0.44
CA THR A 140 -17.63 6.42 1.65
C THR A 140 -16.85 5.69 2.74
N GLY A 141 -17.11 6.08 3.99
CA GLY A 141 -16.54 5.44 5.16
C GLY A 141 -15.03 5.65 5.30
N GLY A 142 -14.41 4.77 6.06
CA GLY A 142 -12.98 4.78 6.32
C GLY A 142 -12.57 5.57 7.55
N ARG A 143 -11.27 5.51 7.84
CA ARG A 143 -10.62 6.20 8.96
C ARG A 143 -9.58 7.18 8.42
N ILE A 144 -9.65 8.42 8.85
CA ILE A 144 -8.65 9.44 8.53
C ILE A 144 -7.34 9.09 9.26
N LEU A 145 -6.27 8.92 8.50
CA LEU A 145 -4.92 8.68 9.01
C LEU A 145 -4.14 9.99 9.16
N ALA A 146 -4.31 10.89 8.19
CA ALA A 146 -3.65 12.17 8.15
C ALA A 146 -4.55 13.20 7.48
N SER A 147 -4.42 14.46 7.83
CA SER A 147 -5.14 15.57 7.20
C SER A 147 -4.31 16.85 7.29
N GLY A 148 -4.58 17.78 6.39
CA GLY A 148 -3.96 19.08 6.40
C GLY A 148 -4.56 20.04 5.39
N PHE A 149 -3.98 21.24 5.33
CA PHE A 149 -4.39 22.30 4.44
C PHE A 149 -3.20 22.79 3.64
N PHE A 150 -3.45 23.28 2.44
CA PHE A 150 -2.51 24.04 1.66
C PHE A 150 -3.24 25.07 0.81
N SER A 151 -2.55 26.13 0.48
CA SER A 151 -3.08 27.21 -0.37
C SER A 151 -2.19 27.36 -1.59
N VAL A 152 -2.80 27.59 -2.73
CA VAL A 152 -2.12 27.93 -3.98
C VAL A 152 -2.49 29.36 -4.34
N SER A 153 -1.48 30.22 -4.41
CA SER A 153 -1.63 31.57 -4.91
C SER A 153 -1.10 31.67 -6.34
N ASN A 154 -1.51 32.71 -7.08
CA ASN A 154 -1.05 32.95 -8.45
C ASN A 154 0.48 33.10 -8.62
N GLN A 155 1.24 33.06 -7.55
CA GLN A 155 2.69 33.28 -7.56
C GLN A 155 3.54 32.01 -7.31
N GLY A 156 2.96 30.84 -7.20
CA GLY A 156 3.69 29.59 -7.07
C GLY A 156 2.86 28.45 -6.52
N SER A 157 3.07 27.26 -7.03
CA SER A 157 2.57 26.03 -6.44
C SER A 157 3.37 25.70 -5.18
N THR A 158 2.69 25.57 -4.04
CA THR A 158 3.33 25.08 -2.83
C THR A 158 3.26 23.56 -2.85
N GLN A 159 4.39 22.93 -2.96
CA GLN A 159 4.49 21.48 -2.75
C GLN A 159 4.30 21.21 -1.27
N VAL A 160 3.31 20.39 -0.95
CA VAL A 160 3.10 19.94 0.42
C VAL A 160 3.87 18.65 0.60
N ASP A 161 5.02 18.73 1.25
CA ASP A 161 5.73 17.55 1.76
C ASP A 161 4.94 17.01 2.96
N ILE A 162 4.13 15.98 2.70
CA ILE A 162 3.30 15.40 3.73
C ILE A 162 4.09 14.33 4.47
N LEU A 163 4.24 14.60 5.74
CA LEU A 163 4.59 13.74 6.87
C LEU A 163 4.80 12.26 6.54
N LYS A 164 6.02 11.92 6.26
CA LYS A 164 6.50 10.54 6.12
C LYS A 164 6.15 9.67 7.33
N GLU A 165 6.13 10.23 8.54
CA GLU A 165 5.99 9.43 9.76
C GLU A 165 4.61 8.78 9.97
N ALA A 166 3.52 9.43 9.55
CA ALA A 166 2.18 8.86 9.71
C ALA A 166 1.92 7.71 8.71
N LEU A 167 2.53 7.77 7.53
CA LEU A 167 2.38 6.76 6.49
C LEU A 167 3.34 5.58 6.63
N PHE A 168 4.52 5.78 7.23
CA PHE A 168 5.51 4.71 7.46
C PHE A 168 5.00 3.50 8.24
N LYS A 169 3.85 3.60 8.86
CA LYS A 169 3.23 2.51 9.65
C LYS A 169 1.96 1.96 8.99
N THR A 170 1.57 2.49 7.84
CA THR A 170 0.33 2.05 7.17
C THR A 170 0.65 1.01 6.14
N GLN A 171 0.37 -0.23 6.49
CA GLN A 171 0.39 -1.36 5.59
C GLN A 171 -0.96 -1.48 4.88
N LEU A 172 -0.94 -1.81 3.59
CA LEU A 172 -2.16 -2.20 2.88
C LEU A 172 -2.59 -3.58 3.36
N GLU A 173 -3.82 -3.68 3.78
CA GLU A 173 -4.39 -4.88 4.40
C GLU A 173 -5.58 -5.41 3.61
N ARG A 174 -6.02 -6.61 3.98
CA ARG A 174 -7.26 -7.24 3.53
C ARG A 174 -8.15 -7.56 4.72
N ASN A 175 -9.44 -7.58 4.48
CA ASN A 175 -10.36 -8.14 5.43
C ASN A 175 -10.07 -9.64 5.62
N GLY A 176 -9.72 -10.05 6.83
CA GLY A 176 -9.32 -11.42 7.13
C GLY A 176 -10.42 -12.47 6.91
N LEU A 177 -11.68 -12.06 6.87
CA LEU A 177 -12.83 -12.95 6.68
C LEU A 177 -13.23 -13.05 5.20
N THR A 178 -13.27 -11.92 4.51
CA THR A 178 -13.77 -11.85 3.12
C THR A 178 -12.66 -11.83 2.08
N GLY A 179 -11.42 -11.55 2.48
CA GLY A 179 -10.30 -11.35 1.57
C GLY A 179 -10.36 -10.05 0.77
N THR A 180 -11.38 -9.21 1.00
CA THR A 180 -11.55 -7.94 0.31
C THR A 180 -10.41 -6.98 0.70
N PRO A 181 -9.66 -6.41 -0.26
CA PRO A 181 -8.61 -5.45 0.05
C PRO A 181 -9.20 -4.16 0.61
N PHE A 182 -8.54 -3.62 1.64
CA PHE A 182 -8.82 -2.26 2.10
C PHE A 182 -8.14 -1.26 1.18
N GLU A 183 -8.79 -0.12 1.03
CA GLU A 183 -8.31 0.98 0.19
C GLU A 183 -7.59 2.02 1.04
N LEU A 184 -6.51 2.58 0.51
CA LEU A 184 -5.86 3.79 1.00
C LEU A 184 -6.10 4.88 -0.02
N THR A 185 -6.83 5.94 0.36
CA THR A 185 -7.32 6.97 -0.56
C THR A 185 -6.90 8.35 -0.12
N ILE A 186 -6.33 9.12 -1.04
CA ILE A 186 -6.16 10.56 -0.90
C ILE A 186 -7.45 11.24 -1.36
N VAL A 187 -8.03 12.03 -0.48
CA VAL A 187 -9.20 12.84 -0.80
C VAL A 187 -8.88 14.33 -0.61
N VAL A 188 -9.43 15.16 -1.46
CA VAL A 188 -9.21 16.62 -1.41
C VAL A 188 -10.52 17.33 -1.56
N ALA A 189 -10.70 18.40 -0.78
CA ALA A 189 -11.75 19.39 -0.92
C ALA A 189 -11.14 20.77 -1.19
N SER A 190 -11.84 21.60 -1.97
CA SER A 190 -11.44 22.97 -2.25
C SER A 190 -12.48 23.96 -1.71
N ASN A 191 -12.08 25.17 -1.34
CA ASN A 191 -12.99 26.28 -1.07
C ASN A 191 -13.55 26.90 -2.35
N VAL A 192 -12.98 26.57 -3.51
CA VAL A 192 -13.42 27.05 -4.83
C VAL A 192 -14.26 25.98 -5.52
N GLY A 193 -15.49 26.29 -5.83
CA GLY A 193 -16.44 25.41 -6.54
C GLY A 193 -16.45 25.65 -8.05
N GLY A 194 -17.31 24.91 -8.75
CA GLY A 194 -17.55 25.13 -10.18
C GLY A 194 -16.44 24.64 -11.11
N GLY A 195 -15.73 23.59 -10.74
CA GLY A 195 -14.61 23.05 -11.54
C GLY A 195 -13.29 23.81 -11.30
N GLY A 196 -13.26 24.67 -10.28
CA GLY A 196 -12.13 25.53 -9.97
C GLY A 196 -10.97 24.84 -9.25
N GLY A 197 -11.05 23.51 -8.98
CA GLY A 197 -9.93 22.78 -8.36
C GLY A 197 -9.43 21.73 -9.32
N ALA A 198 -8.18 21.77 -9.72
CA ALA A 198 -7.52 20.71 -10.44
C ALA A 198 -6.35 20.20 -9.60
N ILE A 199 -6.42 18.91 -9.22
CA ILE A 199 -5.50 18.28 -8.29
C ILE A 199 -4.68 17.22 -9.00
N LEU A 200 -3.38 17.24 -8.73
CA LEU A 200 -2.44 16.18 -9.05
C LEU A 200 -2.00 15.56 -7.74
N ALA A 201 -1.91 14.24 -7.72
CA ALA A 201 -1.39 13.50 -6.58
C ALA A 201 -0.52 12.35 -7.04
N SER A 202 0.42 11.98 -6.19
CA SER A 202 1.18 10.74 -6.32
C SER A 202 1.24 10.04 -4.97
N MET A 203 1.45 8.73 -5.04
CA MET A 203 1.63 7.86 -3.89
C MET A 203 2.73 6.87 -4.17
N ASP A 204 3.67 6.78 -3.23
CA ASP A 204 4.79 5.88 -3.28
C ASP A 204 4.62 4.79 -2.23
N TRP A 205 5.09 3.60 -2.54
CA TRP A 205 5.07 2.47 -1.60
C TRP A 205 6.26 1.54 -1.81
N GLU A 206 6.52 0.77 -0.80
CA GLU A 206 7.49 -0.30 -0.79
C GLU A 206 6.76 -1.65 -0.77
N GLU A 207 7.14 -2.56 -1.67
CA GLU A 207 6.62 -3.92 -1.71
C GLU A 207 7.66 -4.91 -1.24
N ILE A 208 7.30 -5.67 -0.21
CA ILE A 208 8.05 -6.82 0.27
C ILE A 208 7.21 -8.06 -0.10
N SER A 209 7.25 -8.41 -1.37
CA SER A 209 6.59 -9.61 -1.88
C SER A 209 7.61 -10.53 -2.54
N ARG A 210 7.49 -11.80 -2.31
CA ARG A 210 8.36 -12.83 -2.87
C ARG A 210 7.59 -13.78 -3.77
#